data_6603dd7a5336b203aaf859f951bed98a
#
_entry.id   6603dd7a5336b203aaf859f951bed98a
#
_cell.length_a   1.000
_cell.length_b   1.000
_cell.length_c   1.000
_cell.angle_alpha   90.00
_cell.angle_beta   90.00
_cell.angle_gamma   90.00
#
_symmetry.space_group_name_H-M   'P 1'
#
loop_
_entity.id
_entity.type
_entity.pdbx_description
1 polymer ?
#
loop_
_entity_poly.entity_id
_entity_poly.type
_entity_poly.pdbx_seq_one_letter_code
_entity_poly.pdbx_strand_id
1 'polypeptide(L)'
;MTYLVLRFSSIGNVAMTVPVVATLAHEHPNDTFVYVSQKKLAAMFSGVPNVHFFELDFQGKHGGFLGLRRLYKQITDEWSVDYVVDLQHSWKTRLFSVFFRMRRKPVYSLCEEKRSKKTFVQKGAKGLQALRSEIWRYADVFSQVGLNWKGHFQPMLTDPLLSARIEVMYGEKVGKWIGIAPFAKYKSNVLPYRLTKEVIAHFASRDDVRVFLFGAGRVESEMLRQWSMIFSDVTCVAGNLRLEEEFELMRHLDVMLCMDSANQHLASLVGLRAVSIWGGTHPDVGYSAWAQREDDILQLDVACRPCSVNGVNECKRGDFACMNHDVGHIISVVENCLK
;
A
#
# COMPACT_ATOMS: atom_id res chain seq x y z
N MET A 1 8.51 -1.52 -27.08
CA MET A 1 9.58 -1.98 -26.17
C MET A 1 9.00 -2.87 -25.08
N THR A 2 9.81 -3.80 -24.51
CA THR A 2 9.38 -4.64 -23.38
C THR A 2 10.18 -4.30 -22.13
N TYR A 3 9.49 -3.80 -21.11
CA TYR A 3 10.06 -3.44 -19.82
C TYR A 3 9.76 -4.51 -18.79
N LEU A 4 10.80 -5.12 -18.21
CA LEU A 4 10.67 -6.07 -17.11
C LEU A 4 10.75 -5.32 -15.79
N VAL A 5 9.63 -5.20 -15.09
CA VAL A 5 9.51 -4.45 -13.84
C VAL A 5 9.61 -5.40 -12.65
N LEU A 6 10.58 -5.20 -11.78
CA LEU A 6 10.85 -6.06 -10.63
C LEU A 6 10.44 -5.40 -9.32
N ARG A 7 9.37 -5.90 -8.69
CA ARG A 7 8.98 -5.53 -7.32
C ARG A 7 8.37 -6.74 -6.61
N PHE A 8 9.18 -7.57 -6.00
CA PHE A 8 8.79 -8.87 -5.43
C PHE A 8 7.94 -8.77 -4.16
N SER A 9 8.04 -7.68 -3.41
CA SER A 9 7.32 -7.43 -2.15
C SER A 9 7.53 -5.96 -1.68
N SER A 10 6.86 -5.43 -0.70
CA SER A 10 5.69 -5.86 0.05
C SER A 10 4.42 -5.31 -0.57
N ILE A 11 3.22 -5.64 -0.02
CA ILE A 11 1.94 -5.16 -0.55
C ILE A 11 1.88 -3.62 -0.70
N GLY A 12 2.18 -2.85 0.34
CA GLY A 12 2.19 -1.38 0.28
C GLY A 12 3.20 -0.83 -0.73
N ASN A 13 4.40 -1.44 -0.79
CA ASN A 13 5.41 -1.00 -1.76
C ASN A 13 5.03 -1.33 -3.22
N VAL A 14 4.35 -2.45 -3.47
CA VAL A 14 3.80 -2.76 -4.80
C VAL A 14 2.69 -1.77 -5.13
N ALA A 15 1.77 -1.50 -4.20
CA ALA A 15 0.72 -0.50 -4.38
C ALA A 15 1.29 0.89 -4.75
N MET A 16 2.38 1.32 -4.12
CA MET A 16 3.05 2.59 -4.45
C MET A 16 3.67 2.63 -5.86
N THR A 17 3.90 1.48 -6.52
CA THR A 17 4.38 1.46 -7.92
C THR A 17 3.25 1.61 -8.94
N VAL A 18 2.01 1.27 -8.55
CA VAL A 18 0.86 1.24 -9.47
C VAL A 18 0.60 2.58 -10.14
N PRO A 19 0.59 3.73 -9.41
CA PRO A 19 0.35 5.02 -10.04
C PRO A 19 1.32 5.33 -11.20
N VAL A 20 2.58 4.93 -11.06
CA VAL A 20 3.60 5.15 -12.08
C VAL A 20 3.45 4.15 -13.22
N VAL A 21 3.40 2.84 -12.88
CA VAL A 21 3.39 1.77 -13.89
C VAL A 21 2.12 1.81 -14.72
N ALA A 22 0.95 1.94 -14.09
CA ALA A 22 -0.33 1.95 -14.80
C ALA A 22 -0.46 3.19 -15.72
N THR A 23 -0.03 4.36 -15.25
CA THR A 23 -0.06 5.57 -16.07
C THR A 23 0.89 5.46 -17.26
N LEU A 24 2.14 5.03 -17.04
CA LEU A 24 3.11 4.87 -18.12
C LEU A 24 2.66 3.80 -19.13
N ALA A 25 2.07 2.71 -18.66
CA ALA A 25 1.52 1.70 -19.54
C ALA A 25 0.38 2.25 -20.39
N HIS A 26 -0.49 3.05 -19.82
CA HIS A 26 -1.58 3.70 -20.55
C HIS A 26 -1.07 4.74 -21.57
N GLU A 27 -0.06 5.53 -21.21
CA GLU A 27 0.57 6.52 -22.10
C GLU A 27 1.41 5.91 -23.22
N HIS A 28 1.86 4.64 -23.05
CA HIS A 28 2.69 3.91 -24.01
C HIS A 28 2.01 2.60 -24.43
N PRO A 29 0.87 2.65 -25.17
CA PRO A 29 0.05 1.46 -25.49
C PRO A 29 0.75 0.45 -26.40
N ASN A 30 1.80 0.84 -27.10
CA ASN A 30 2.61 -0.04 -27.97
C ASN A 30 3.77 -0.72 -27.22
N ASP A 31 3.97 -0.40 -25.95
CA ASP A 31 4.99 -1.00 -25.12
C ASP A 31 4.39 -2.10 -24.24
N THR A 32 5.21 -3.04 -23.80
CA THR A 32 4.83 -4.15 -22.92
C THR A 32 5.50 -4.00 -21.58
N PHE A 33 4.74 -4.08 -20.50
CA PHE A 33 5.25 -4.06 -19.14
C PHE A 33 5.05 -5.43 -18.49
N VAL A 34 6.14 -6.18 -18.29
CA VAL A 34 6.11 -7.48 -17.59
C VAL A 34 6.40 -7.22 -16.11
N TYR A 35 5.36 -7.23 -15.28
CA TYR A 35 5.48 -6.93 -13.86
C TYR A 35 5.62 -8.19 -13.01
N VAL A 36 6.75 -8.36 -12.34
CA VAL A 36 7.06 -9.57 -11.56
C VAL A 36 6.81 -9.32 -10.07
N SER A 37 5.80 -10.00 -9.51
CA SER A 37 5.49 -9.94 -8.08
C SER A 37 4.73 -11.18 -7.57
N GLN A 38 4.38 -11.18 -6.27
CA GLN A 38 3.62 -12.27 -5.67
C GLN A 38 2.20 -12.36 -6.26
N LYS A 39 1.72 -13.57 -6.54
CA LYS A 39 0.39 -13.87 -7.11
C LYS A 39 -0.75 -13.05 -6.51
N LYS A 40 -0.82 -12.98 -5.17
CA LYS A 40 -1.88 -12.27 -4.46
C LYS A 40 -1.97 -10.77 -4.72
N LEU A 41 -0.97 -10.18 -5.41
CA LEU A 41 -0.90 -8.76 -5.73
C LEU A 41 -1.29 -8.45 -7.18
N ALA A 42 -1.66 -9.48 -7.96
CA ALA A 42 -2.02 -9.33 -9.38
C ALA A 42 -3.20 -8.37 -9.58
N ALA A 43 -4.16 -8.38 -8.66
CA ALA A 43 -5.32 -7.48 -8.67
C ALA A 43 -4.98 -5.99 -8.81
N MET A 44 -3.80 -5.58 -8.34
CA MET A 44 -3.35 -4.19 -8.43
C MET A 44 -3.08 -3.72 -9.86
N PHE A 45 -3.00 -4.64 -10.81
CA PHE A 45 -2.77 -4.35 -12.23
C PHE A 45 -3.91 -4.87 -13.11
N SER A 46 -5.01 -5.30 -12.52
CA SER A 46 -6.20 -5.72 -13.25
C SER A 46 -6.76 -4.55 -14.07
N GLY A 47 -7.04 -4.81 -15.34
CA GLY A 47 -7.58 -3.79 -16.24
C GLY A 47 -6.54 -2.82 -16.85
N VAL A 48 -5.25 -2.99 -16.57
CA VAL A 48 -4.18 -2.23 -17.27
C VAL A 48 -3.74 -3.01 -18.51
N PRO A 49 -4.09 -2.56 -19.73
CA PRO A 49 -4.10 -3.43 -20.94
C PRO A 49 -2.76 -4.06 -21.33
N ASN A 50 -1.66 -3.33 -21.17
CA ASN A 50 -0.32 -3.75 -21.60
C ASN A 50 0.61 -4.06 -20.43
N VAL A 51 0.05 -4.27 -19.24
CA VAL A 51 0.77 -4.80 -18.06
C VAL A 51 0.48 -6.29 -17.92
N HIS A 52 1.50 -7.12 -18.16
CA HIS A 52 1.45 -8.56 -17.98
C HIS A 52 2.02 -8.92 -16.61
N PHE A 53 1.15 -9.36 -15.70
CA PHE A 53 1.58 -9.73 -14.35
C PHE A 53 2.17 -11.14 -14.35
N PHE A 54 3.46 -11.26 -14.00
CA PHE A 54 4.14 -12.54 -13.85
C PHE A 54 4.16 -12.97 -12.39
N GLU A 55 3.53 -14.12 -12.10
CA GLU A 55 3.37 -14.63 -10.75
C GLU A 55 4.68 -15.21 -10.20
N LEU A 56 5.19 -14.60 -9.14
CA LEU A 56 6.38 -15.02 -8.42
C LEU A 56 6.03 -15.95 -7.25
N ASP A 57 6.63 -17.13 -7.22
CA ASP A 57 6.50 -18.10 -6.15
C ASP A 57 7.87 -18.44 -5.55
N PHE A 58 8.27 -17.68 -4.52
CA PHE A 58 9.53 -17.93 -3.81
C PHE A 58 9.48 -19.10 -2.81
N GLN A 59 8.30 -19.50 -2.35
CA GLN A 59 8.15 -20.62 -1.44
C GLN A 59 8.16 -21.96 -2.18
N GLY A 60 7.88 -21.95 -3.48
CA GLY A 60 7.88 -23.11 -4.36
C GLY A 60 8.91 -23.00 -5.49
N LYS A 61 8.40 -22.87 -6.72
CA LYS A 61 9.19 -23.06 -7.97
C LYS A 61 10.28 -22.02 -8.23
N HIS A 62 10.24 -20.83 -7.60
CA HIS A 62 11.20 -19.75 -7.84
C HIS A 62 12.16 -19.51 -6.64
N GLY A 63 12.20 -20.46 -5.67
CA GLY A 63 13.08 -20.38 -4.52
C GLY A 63 14.55 -20.65 -4.85
N GLY A 64 15.47 -19.96 -4.16
CA GLY A 64 16.91 -20.15 -4.32
C GLY A 64 17.46 -19.76 -5.71
N PHE A 65 18.74 -20.07 -5.95
CA PHE A 65 19.42 -19.70 -7.19
C PHE A 65 18.83 -20.43 -8.44
N LEU A 66 18.57 -21.73 -8.31
CA LEU A 66 17.97 -22.51 -9.40
C LEU A 66 16.54 -22.04 -9.73
N GLY A 67 15.79 -21.63 -8.71
CA GLY A 67 14.48 -21.03 -8.88
C GLY A 67 14.52 -19.68 -9.61
N LEU A 68 15.51 -18.82 -9.29
CA LEU A 68 15.74 -17.58 -10.04
C LEU A 68 16.15 -17.82 -11.50
N ARG A 69 16.97 -18.86 -11.76
CA ARG A 69 17.30 -19.27 -13.14
C ARG A 69 16.07 -19.76 -13.90
N ARG A 70 15.18 -20.52 -13.23
CA ARG A 70 13.91 -20.96 -13.81
C ARG A 70 13.02 -19.77 -14.14
N LEU A 71 12.88 -18.82 -13.22
CA LEU A 71 12.15 -17.58 -13.42
C LEU A 71 12.67 -16.81 -14.64
N TYR A 72 14.01 -16.66 -14.75
CA TYR A 72 14.65 -16.02 -15.89
C TYR A 72 14.26 -16.72 -17.19
N LYS A 73 14.38 -18.06 -17.25
CA LYS A 73 14.04 -18.84 -18.43
C LYS A 73 12.56 -18.64 -18.82
N GLN A 74 11.63 -18.77 -17.88
CA GLN A 74 10.20 -18.60 -18.15
C GLN A 74 9.89 -17.22 -18.73
N ILE A 75 10.47 -16.16 -18.18
CA ILE A 75 10.27 -14.80 -18.67
C ILE A 75 10.87 -14.64 -20.08
N THR A 76 12.06 -15.14 -20.32
CA THR A 76 12.74 -14.97 -21.62
C THR A 76 12.21 -15.92 -22.72
N ASP A 77 11.54 -17.00 -22.37
CA ASP A 77 10.84 -17.88 -23.32
C ASP A 77 9.55 -17.19 -23.85
N GLU A 78 8.94 -16.29 -23.05
CA GLU A 78 7.68 -15.65 -23.38
C GLU A 78 7.85 -14.21 -23.90
N TRP A 79 8.84 -13.46 -23.35
CA TRP A 79 9.05 -12.05 -23.70
C TRP A 79 10.49 -11.75 -24.14
N SER A 80 10.63 -10.98 -25.22
CA SER A 80 11.91 -10.36 -25.60
C SER A 80 12.14 -9.08 -24.79
N VAL A 81 12.74 -9.20 -23.60
CA VAL A 81 12.98 -8.09 -22.68
C VAL A 81 14.01 -7.11 -23.26
N ASP A 82 13.66 -5.82 -23.35
CA ASP A 82 14.57 -4.75 -23.77
C ASP A 82 15.25 -4.08 -22.58
N TYR A 83 14.49 -3.78 -21.53
CA TYR A 83 14.94 -3.10 -20.32
C TYR A 83 14.50 -3.82 -19.05
N VAL A 84 15.35 -3.84 -18.03
CA VAL A 84 14.99 -4.27 -16.69
C VAL A 84 14.91 -3.07 -15.77
N VAL A 85 13.75 -2.87 -15.14
CA VAL A 85 13.45 -1.78 -14.20
C VAL A 85 13.30 -2.39 -12.80
N ASP A 86 14.37 -2.34 -11.99
CA ASP A 86 14.39 -2.90 -10.63
C ASP A 86 13.95 -1.85 -9.61
N LEU A 87 12.65 -1.87 -9.27
CA LEU A 87 12.03 -0.99 -8.28
C LEU A 87 12.23 -1.44 -6.82
N GLN A 88 12.98 -2.53 -6.60
CA GLN A 88 13.20 -3.04 -5.25
C GLN A 88 14.66 -2.94 -4.79
N HIS A 89 15.61 -3.20 -5.69
CA HIS A 89 17.05 -3.19 -5.43
C HIS A 89 17.46 -4.06 -4.22
N SER A 90 16.76 -5.17 -3.99
CA SER A 90 17.11 -6.16 -2.98
C SER A 90 18.19 -7.11 -3.47
N TRP A 91 18.83 -7.86 -2.56
CA TRP A 91 19.81 -8.86 -2.96
C TRP A 91 19.24 -9.89 -3.97
N LYS A 92 17.94 -10.23 -3.84
CA LYS A 92 17.24 -11.15 -4.76
C LYS A 92 17.06 -10.56 -6.16
N THR A 93 16.59 -9.31 -6.24
CA THR A 93 16.42 -8.65 -7.54
C THR A 93 17.76 -8.33 -8.19
N ARG A 94 18.77 -7.97 -7.41
CA ARG A 94 20.15 -7.76 -7.90
C ARG A 94 20.74 -9.04 -8.50
N LEU A 95 20.61 -10.18 -7.77
CA LEU A 95 21.04 -11.48 -8.27
C LEU A 95 20.29 -11.87 -9.54
N PHE A 96 18.99 -11.68 -9.57
CA PHE A 96 18.16 -11.94 -10.75
C PHE A 96 18.55 -11.06 -11.95
N SER A 97 18.84 -9.81 -11.72
CA SER A 97 19.28 -8.86 -12.76
C SER A 97 20.63 -9.23 -13.40
N VAL A 98 21.47 -10.01 -12.70
CA VAL A 98 22.75 -10.49 -13.29
C VAL A 98 22.51 -11.32 -14.55
N PHE A 99 21.46 -12.15 -14.60
CA PHE A 99 21.16 -12.97 -15.79
C PHE A 99 20.91 -12.10 -17.03
N PHE A 100 20.25 -10.94 -16.86
CA PHE A 100 19.99 -10.00 -17.95
C PHE A 100 21.25 -9.21 -18.34
N ARG A 101 22.05 -8.76 -17.36
CA ARG A 101 23.36 -8.09 -17.62
C ARG A 101 24.32 -8.97 -18.41
N MET A 102 24.38 -10.29 -18.11
CA MET A 102 25.18 -11.26 -18.87
C MET A 102 24.76 -11.36 -20.34
N ARG A 103 23.52 -11.02 -20.66
CA ARG A 103 22.97 -10.92 -22.02
C ARG A 103 22.99 -9.50 -22.57
N ARG A 104 23.79 -8.61 -21.95
CA ARG A 104 23.91 -7.17 -22.33
C ARG A 104 22.60 -6.40 -22.33
N LYS A 105 21.58 -6.85 -21.59
CA LYS A 105 20.34 -6.10 -21.40
C LYS A 105 20.55 -5.03 -20.33
N PRO A 106 20.18 -3.75 -20.59
CA PRO A 106 20.33 -2.68 -19.62
C PRO A 106 19.41 -2.90 -18.42
N VAL A 107 19.96 -2.63 -17.22
CA VAL A 107 19.27 -2.77 -15.94
C VAL A 107 19.37 -1.45 -15.19
N TYR A 108 18.24 -0.85 -14.92
CA TYR A 108 18.10 0.38 -14.15
C TYR A 108 17.46 0.04 -12.81
N SER A 109 18.01 0.57 -11.74
CA SER A 109 17.62 0.17 -10.40
C SER A 109 17.36 1.37 -9.50
N LEU A 110 16.42 1.20 -8.58
CA LEU A 110 16.13 2.19 -7.56
C LEU A 110 17.41 2.53 -6.78
N CYS A 111 17.73 3.83 -6.70
CA CYS A 111 18.83 4.31 -5.88
C CYS A 111 18.49 4.13 -4.39
N GLU A 112 19.38 3.53 -3.62
CA GLU A 112 19.18 3.36 -2.18
C GLU A 112 19.46 4.68 -1.42
N GLU A 113 18.44 5.20 -0.74
CA GLU A 113 18.56 6.36 0.18
C GLU A 113 18.76 5.95 1.65
N LYS A 114 19.41 4.82 1.90
CA LYS A 114 19.59 4.32 3.27
C LYS A 114 20.24 5.35 4.20
N ARG A 115 21.21 6.12 3.69
CA ARG A 115 21.87 7.17 4.47
C ARG A 115 20.92 8.29 4.84
N SER A 116 20.21 8.86 3.86
CA SER A 116 19.28 9.98 4.07
C SER A 116 18.17 9.58 5.04
N LYS A 117 17.55 8.41 4.83
CA LYS A 117 16.53 7.87 5.73
C LYS A 117 17.06 7.59 7.14
N LYS A 118 18.26 7.01 7.27
CA LYS A 118 18.90 6.80 8.57
C LYS A 118 19.18 8.14 9.27
N THR A 119 19.69 9.12 8.56
CA THR A 119 19.97 10.46 9.09
C THR A 119 18.69 11.14 9.54
N PHE A 120 17.60 11.03 8.75
CA PHE A 120 16.29 11.57 9.10
C PHE A 120 15.77 10.98 10.42
N VAL A 121 15.85 9.65 10.59
CA VAL A 121 15.46 8.98 11.83
C VAL A 121 16.34 9.38 13.01
N GLN A 122 17.66 9.52 12.81
CA GLN A 122 18.59 9.86 13.90
C GLN A 122 18.44 11.29 14.40
N LYS A 123 18.18 12.25 13.51
CA LYS A 123 18.07 13.67 13.85
C LYS A 123 16.63 14.06 14.25
N GLY A 124 15.65 13.19 14.04
CA GLY A 124 14.24 13.53 14.14
C GLY A 124 13.73 14.32 12.93
N ALA A 125 12.43 14.51 12.85
CA ALA A 125 11.79 15.21 11.72
C ALA A 125 11.97 16.75 11.81
N LYS A 126 12.20 17.28 13.01
CA LYS A 126 12.26 18.74 13.23
C LYS A 126 13.42 19.38 12.47
N GLY A 127 13.09 20.36 11.63
CA GLY A 127 14.06 21.14 10.87
C GLY A 127 14.74 20.41 9.72
N LEU A 128 14.27 19.21 9.35
CA LEU A 128 14.72 18.51 8.14
C LEU A 128 13.71 18.69 7.01
N GLN A 129 14.23 18.76 5.80
CA GLN A 129 13.40 18.71 4.62
C GLN A 129 12.85 17.29 4.42
N ALA A 130 11.57 17.17 4.04
CA ALA A 130 10.95 15.92 3.67
C ALA A 130 11.78 15.20 2.58
N LEU A 131 11.90 13.89 2.72
CA LEU A 131 12.56 13.07 1.72
C LEU A 131 11.65 12.89 0.50
N ARG A 132 12.27 12.66 -0.65
CA ARG A 132 11.51 12.41 -1.88
C ARG A 132 10.59 11.20 -1.71
N SER A 133 9.32 11.34 -2.09
CA SER A 133 8.34 10.24 -2.03
C SER A 133 8.82 9.01 -2.80
N GLU A 134 8.58 7.81 -2.26
CA GLU A 134 8.91 6.54 -2.91
C GLU A 134 8.23 6.41 -4.28
N ILE A 135 7.03 6.94 -4.47
CA ILE A 135 6.32 6.95 -5.75
C ILE A 135 7.15 7.72 -6.81
N TRP A 136 7.60 8.92 -6.46
CA TRP A 136 8.46 9.71 -7.36
C TRP A 136 9.81 9.05 -7.60
N ARG A 137 10.37 8.36 -6.62
CA ARG A 137 11.61 7.61 -6.80
C ARG A 137 11.44 6.43 -7.75
N TYR A 138 10.27 5.78 -7.79
CA TYR A 138 9.97 4.78 -8.81
C TYR A 138 9.87 5.42 -10.21
N ALA A 139 9.25 6.58 -10.32
CA ALA A 139 9.22 7.34 -11.57
C ALA A 139 10.64 7.72 -12.07
N ASP A 140 11.55 8.09 -11.15
CA ASP A 140 12.94 8.39 -11.50
C ASP A 140 13.68 7.19 -12.12
N VAL A 141 13.31 5.95 -11.78
CA VAL A 141 13.89 4.77 -12.44
C VAL A 141 13.37 4.63 -13.88
N PHE A 142 12.08 4.88 -14.09
CA PHE A 142 11.50 4.86 -15.44
C PHE A 142 12.02 5.99 -16.33
N SER A 143 12.31 7.15 -15.77
CA SER A 143 12.90 8.25 -16.55
C SER A 143 14.27 7.91 -17.15
N GLN A 144 15.03 7.01 -16.52
CA GLN A 144 16.32 6.52 -17.04
C GLN A 144 16.17 5.64 -18.28
N VAL A 145 14.97 5.12 -18.55
CA VAL A 145 14.64 4.36 -19.78
C VAL A 145 13.80 5.17 -20.77
N GLY A 146 13.71 6.50 -20.54
CA GLY A 146 12.98 7.42 -21.42
C GLY A 146 11.48 7.55 -21.15
N LEU A 147 10.95 6.87 -20.10
CA LEU A 147 9.56 6.94 -19.70
C LEU A 147 9.37 7.96 -18.57
N ASN A 148 8.80 9.12 -18.88
CA ASN A 148 8.70 10.24 -17.95
C ASN A 148 7.28 10.39 -17.40
N TRP A 149 7.04 9.89 -16.19
CA TRP A 149 5.79 10.08 -15.49
C TRP A 149 5.57 11.54 -15.05
N LYS A 150 4.40 12.09 -15.35
CA LYS A 150 4.07 13.49 -15.12
C LYS A 150 3.34 13.77 -13.81
N GLY A 151 3.27 12.79 -12.91
CA GLY A 151 2.64 12.97 -11.58
C GLY A 151 1.11 12.97 -11.64
N HIS A 152 0.51 12.21 -12.52
CA HIS A 152 -0.93 11.96 -12.52
C HIS A 152 -1.21 10.45 -12.50
N PHE A 153 -2.34 10.09 -11.97
CA PHE A 153 -2.83 8.72 -11.95
C PHE A 153 -4.36 8.73 -11.89
N GLN A 154 -4.98 7.96 -12.75
CA GLN A 154 -6.41 7.72 -12.68
C GLN A 154 -6.66 6.49 -11.80
N PRO A 155 -7.50 6.60 -10.76
CA PRO A 155 -7.82 5.48 -9.92
C PRO A 155 -8.31 4.26 -10.70
N MET A 156 -7.96 3.09 -10.19
CA MET A 156 -8.42 1.82 -10.73
C MET A 156 -9.93 1.68 -10.51
N LEU A 157 -10.57 0.86 -11.32
CA LEU A 157 -11.99 0.57 -11.25
C LEU A 157 -12.88 1.81 -11.51
N THR A 158 -13.53 1.82 -12.62
CA THR A 158 -14.42 2.92 -13.04
C THR A 158 -15.90 2.58 -12.93
N ASP A 159 -16.26 1.30 -12.73
CA ASP A 159 -17.65 0.88 -12.60
C ASP A 159 -18.28 1.42 -11.31
N PRO A 160 -19.36 2.19 -11.37
CA PRO A 160 -20.05 2.74 -10.20
C PRO A 160 -20.92 1.71 -9.46
N LEU A 161 -21.17 0.54 -10.05
CA LEU A 161 -22.05 -0.46 -9.47
C LEU A 161 -21.28 -1.46 -8.60
N LEU A 162 -21.89 -1.87 -7.49
CA LEU A 162 -21.46 -3.04 -6.71
C LEU A 162 -21.66 -4.29 -7.55
N SER A 163 -20.72 -5.22 -7.51
CA SER A 163 -20.97 -6.54 -8.09
C SER A 163 -22.06 -7.26 -7.29
N ALA A 164 -22.80 -8.13 -7.97
CA ALA A 164 -23.83 -8.94 -7.33
C ALA A 164 -23.29 -9.74 -6.12
N ARG A 165 -22.01 -10.10 -6.12
CA ARG A 165 -21.39 -10.82 -5.00
C ARG A 165 -21.23 -9.93 -3.77
N ILE A 166 -20.70 -8.70 -3.93
CA ILE A 166 -20.52 -7.75 -2.81
C ILE A 166 -21.89 -7.30 -2.30
N GLU A 167 -22.83 -7.07 -3.19
CA GLU A 167 -24.21 -6.70 -2.84
C GLU A 167 -24.92 -7.81 -2.06
N VAL A 168 -24.78 -9.07 -2.46
CA VAL A 168 -25.33 -10.22 -1.71
C VAL A 168 -24.68 -10.35 -0.33
N MET A 169 -23.38 -10.08 -0.20
CA MET A 169 -22.67 -10.20 1.08
C MET A 169 -22.97 -9.04 2.05
N TYR A 170 -23.09 -7.83 1.55
CA TYR A 170 -23.12 -6.62 2.37
C TYR A 170 -24.36 -5.73 2.14
N GLY A 171 -25.22 -6.06 1.20
CA GLY A 171 -26.40 -5.28 0.84
C GLY A 171 -26.08 -4.08 -0.04
N GLU A 172 -27.12 -3.36 -0.43
CA GLU A 172 -27.00 -2.08 -1.15
C GLU A 172 -26.36 -1.03 -0.25
N LYS A 173 -25.66 -0.06 -0.87
CA LYS A 173 -25.10 1.06 -0.13
C LYS A 173 -26.20 2.00 0.31
N VAL A 174 -26.46 2.02 1.61
CA VAL A 174 -27.35 2.99 2.28
C VAL A 174 -26.52 3.83 3.24
N GLY A 175 -26.70 5.13 3.23
CA GLY A 175 -25.97 6.05 4.09
C GLY A 175 -24.46 6.12 3.79
N LYS A 176 -23.68 6.29 4.82
CA LYS A 176 -22.21 6.42 4.76
C LYS A 176 -21.51 5.10 5.12
N TRP A 177 -20.55 4.71 4.30
CA TRP A 177 -19.75 3.52 4.54
C TRP A 177 -18.33 3.90 4.91
N ILE A 178 -17.87 3.49 6.08
CA ILE A 178 -16.53 3.79 6.60
C ILE A 178 -15.71 2.50 6.66
N GLY A 179 -14.52 2.52 6.05
CA GLY A 179 -13.53 1.47 6.25
C GLY A 179 -12.64 1.81 7.44
N ILE A 180 -12.37 0.84 8.32
CA ILE A 180 -11.40 0.96 9.40
C ILE A 180 -10.39 -0.19 9.30
N ALA A 181 -9.11 0.13 9.10
CA ALA A 181 -7.99 -0.79 9.07
C ALA A 181 -7.04 -0.53 10.26
N PRO A 182 -7.33 -1.09 11.45
CA PRO A 182 -6.71 -0.66 12.70
C PRO A 182 -5.34 -1.27 12.97
N PHE A 183 -4.84 -2.11 12.08
CA PHE A 183 -3.58 -2.82 12.26
C PHE A 183 -2.49 -2.35 11.31
N ALA A 184 -1.26 -2.49 11.77
CA ALA A 184 -0.05 -2.32 10.98
C ALA A 184 0.92 -3.45 11.32
N LYS A 185 1.90 -3.65 10.44
CA LYS A 185 2.91 -4.70 10.61
C LYS A 185 3.70 -4.59 11.92
N TYR A 186 3.87 -3.38 12.45
CA TYR A 186 4.68 -3.11 13.64
C TYR A 186 3.86 -2.38 14.70
N LYS A 187 4.03 -2.78 15.97
CA LYS A 187 3.28 -2.22 17.12
C LYS A 187 3.41 -0.71 17.26
N SER A 188 4.55 -0.13 16.86
CA SER A 188 4.78 1.31 16.91
C SER A 188 3.85 2.13 16.01
N ASN A 189 3.13 1.48 15.11
CA ASN A 189 2.16 2.09 14.19
C ASN A 189 0.74 1.54 14.41
N VAL A 190 0.45 0.97 15.56
CA VAL A 190 -0.90 0.45 15.89
C VAL A 190 -1.50 1.28 17.00
N LEU A 191 -2.67 1.85 16.76
CA LEU A 191 -3.43 2.58 17.78
C LEU A 191 -3.81 1.62 18.93
N PRO A 192 -3.72 2.05 20.21
CA PRO A 192 -4.19 1.24 21.31
C PRO A 192 -5.61 0.74 21.09
N TYR A 193 -5.86 -0.54 21.31
CA TYR A 193 -7.15 -1.19 21.00
C TYR A 193 -8.34 -0.53 21.70
N ARG A 194 -8.11 0.05 22.90
CA ARG A 194 -9.13 0.82 23.59
C ARG A 194 -9.58 2.02 22.75
N LEU A 195 -8.63 2.83 22.28
CA LEU A 195 -8.93 4.01 21.45
C LEU A 195 -9.57 3.62 20.12
N THR A 196 -9.10 2.55 19.50
CA THR A 196 -9.71 2.00 18.27
C THR A 196 -11.17 1.63 18.49
N LYS A 197 -11.49 0.94 19.60
CA LYS A 197 -12.86 0.56 19.93
C LYS A 197 -13.75 1.75 20.22
N GLU A 198 -13.22 2.81 20.87
CA GLU A 198 -13.95 4.06 21.10
C GLU A 198 -14.32 4.74 19.78
N VAL A 199 -13.40 4.78 18.80
CA VAL A 199 -13.68 5.27 17.43
C VAL A 199 -14.74 4.43 16.75
N ILE A 200 -14.62 3.10 16.77
CA ILE A 200 -15.60 2.18 16.19
C ILE A 200 -16.97 2.38 16.83
N ALA A 201 -17.04 2.45 18.17
CA ALA A 201 -18.28 2.65 18.91
C ALA A 201 -19.01 3.94 18.53
N HIS A 202 -18.25 5.04 18.35
CA HIS A 202 -18.82 6.31 17.91
C HIS A 202 -19.53 6.18 16.56
N PHE A 203 -18.84 5.61 15.55
CA PHE A 203 -19.43 5.48 14.22
C PHE A 203 -20.54 4.41 14.17
N ALA A 204 -20.41 3.34 14.94
CA ALA A 204 -21.42 2.28 15.04
C ALA A 204 -22.71 2.74 15.78
N SER A 205 -22.64 3.85 16.51
CA SER A 205 -23.84 4.42 17.16
C SER A 205 -24.67 5.33 16.26
N ARG A 206 -24.24 5.56 15.02
CA ARG A 206 -24.91 6.40 14.05
C ARG A 206 -25.77 5.56 13.12
N ASP A 207 -27.06 5.89 13.01
CA ASP A 207 -28.03 5.17 12.16
C ASP A 207 -27.76 5.34 10.65
N ASP A 208 -26.98 6.38 10.26
CA ASP A 208 -26.62 6.68 8.88
C ASP A 208 -25.23 6.15 8.47
N VAL A 209 -24.54 5.42 9.35
CA VAL A 209 -23.16 4.94 9.13
C VAL A 209 -23.08 3.42 9.26
N ARG A 210 -22.35 2.80 8.33
CA ARG A 210 -21.93 1.41 8.43
C ARG A 210 -20.41 1.31 8.43
N VAL A 211 -19.86 0.51 9.33
CA VAL A 211 -18.41 0.34 9.49
C VAL A 211 -17.95 -1.00 8.93
N PHE A 212 -16.90 -0.98 8.12
CA PHE A 212 -16.25 -2.17 7.57
C PHE A 212 -14.84 -2.28 8.14
N LEU A 213 -14.52 -3.42 8.79
CA LEU A 213 -13.22 -3.66 9.41
C LEU A 213 -12.30 -4.44 8.47
N PHE A 214 -11.21 -3.82 8.06
CA PHE A 214 -10.20 -4.38 7.17
C PHE A 214 -8.97 -4.86 7.95
N GLY A 215 -8.38 -5.96 7.53
CA GLY A 215 -7.16 -6.54 8.10
C GLY A 215 -6.75 -7.80 7.37
N ALA A 216 -5.59 -8.36 7.72
CA ALA A 216 -5.05 -9.53 7.05
C ALA A 216 -4.41 -10.52 8.02
N GLY A 217 -4.48 -11.81 7.65
CA GLY A 217 -3.93 -12.88 8.47
C GLY A 217 -4.85 -13.30 9.61
N ARG A 218 -4.59 -14.50 10.14
CA ARG A 218 -5.51 -15.17 11.07
C ARG A 218 -5.77 -14.40 12.37
N VAL A 219 -4.72 -13.79 12.93
CA VAL A 219 -4.83 -13.11 14.25
C VAL A 219 -5.65 -11.83 14.13
N GLU A 220 -5.36 -10.98 13.14
CA GLU A 220 -6.12 -9.75 12.90
C GLU A 220 -7.57 -10.06 12.54
N SER A 221 -7.82 -10.98 11.62
CA SER A 221 -9.18 -11.36 11.20
C SER A 221 -10.02 -11.89 12.37
N GLU A 222 -9.43 -12.69 13.25
CA GLU A 222 -10.14 -13.19 14.44
C GLU A 222 -10.50 -12.05 15.39
N MET A 223 -9.58 -11.14 15.65
CA MET A 223 -9.83 -9.99 16.52
C MET A 223 -10.90 -9.06 15.93
N LEU A 224 -10.86 -8.79 14.63
CA LEU A 224 -11.85 -7.95 13.96
C LEU A 224 -13.24 -8.59 13.94
N ARG A 225 -13.30 -9.92 13.79
CA ARG A 225 -14.56 -10.66 13.90
C ARG A 225 -15.16 -10.55 15.31
N GLN A 226 -14.33 -10.65 16.34
CA GLN A 226 -14.80 -10.43 17.71
C GLN A 226 -15.31 -9.00 17.92
N TRP A 227 -14.64 -7.98 17.35
CA TRP A 227 -15.11 -6.60 17.44
C TRP A 227 -16.42 -6.38 16.71
N SER A 228 -16.60 -6.99 15.52
CA SER A 228 -17.87 -6.88 14.78
C SER A 228 -19.05 -7.54 15.48
N MET A 229 -18.83 -8.44 16.44
CA MET A 229 -19.90 -9.03 17.26
C MET A 229 -20.32 -8.13 18.44
N ILE A 230 -19.50 -7.14 18.80
CA ILE A 230 -19.78 -6.24 19.94
C ILE A 230 -20.64 -5.06 19.50
N PHE A 231 -20.48 -4.60 18.27
CA PHE A 231 -21.11 -3.38 17.78
C PHE A 231 -22.13 -3.72 16.67
N SER A 232 -23.31 -3.06 16.70
CA SER A 232 -24.24 -3.08 15.58
C SER A 232 -23.62 -2.36 14.38
N ASP A 233 -24.04 -2.70 13.18
CA ASP A 233 -23.63 -2.08 11.91
C ASP A 233 -22.11 -2.07 11.65
N VAL A 234 -21.38 -2.96 12.31
CA VAL A 234 -19.96 -3.21 12.11
C VAL A 234 -19.73 -4.57 11.46
N THR A 235 -19.13 -4.58 10.30
CA THR A 235 -18.91 -5.78 9.48
C THR A 235 -17.42 -6.10 9.37
N CYS A 236 -17.00 -7.31 9.74
CA CYS A 236 -15.63 -7.78 9.50
C CYS A 236 -15.47 -8.24 8.05
N VAL A 237 -14.61 -7.58 7.29
CA VAL A 237 -14.26 -7.92 5.90
C VAL A 237 -13.03 -8.82 5.85
N ALA A 238 -12.15 -8.71 6.85
CA ALA A 238 -10.86 -9.38 6.89
C ALA A 238 -10.97 -10.89 6.71
N GLY A 239 -10.30 -11.42 5.69
CA GLY A 239 -10.28 -12.85 5.36
C GLY A 239 -11.52 -13.37 4.61
N ASN A 240 -12.51 -12.54 4.33
CA ASN A 240 -13.74 -12.91 3.62
C ASN A 240 -13.70 -12.55 2.12
N LEU A 241 -12.85 -11.62 1.74
CA LEU A 241 -12.72 -11.12 0.38
C LEU A 241 -11.32 -11.39 -0.19
N ARG A 242 -11.27 -11.57 -1.51
CA ARG A 242 -10.02 -11.49 -2.27
C ARG A 242 -9.67 -10.00 -2.48
N LEU A 243 -8.42 -9.72 -2.84
CA LEU A 243 -7.95 -8.34 -3.02
C LEU A 243 -8.76 -7.56 -4.06
N GLU A 244 -9.21 -8.21 -5.13
CA GLU A 244 -10.10 -7.62 -6.16
C GLU A 244 -11.42 -7.17 -5.55
N GLU A 245 -12.00 -8.01 -4.70
CA GLU A 245 -13.27 -7.75 -4.02
C GLU A 245 -13.09 -6.70 -2.91
N GLU A 246 -11.91 -6.67 -2.25
CA GLU A 246 -11.58 -5.58 -1.32
C GLU A 246 -11.50 -4.23 -2.03
N PHE A 247 -10.87 -4.16 -3.21
CA PHE A 247 -10.84 -2.93 -4.01
C PHE A 247 -12.23 -2.47 -4.42
N GLU A 248 -13.07 -3.40 -4.85
CA GLU A 248 -14.44 -3.10 -5.20
C GLU A 248 -15.21 -2.50 -4.01
N LEU A 249 -15.13 -3.15 -2.84
CA LEU A 249 -15.76 -2.62 -1.63
C LEU A 249 -15.15 -1.26 -1.23
N MET A 250 -13.81 -1.13 -1.24
CA MET A 250 -13.13 0.14 -0.89
C MET A 250 -13.61 1.29 -1.75
N ARG A 251 -13.88 1.06 -3.03
CA ARG A 251 -14.38 2.10 -3.93
C ARG A 251 -15.75 2.65 -3.53
N HIS A 252 -16.55 1.86 -2.86
CA HIS A 252 -17.88 2.27 -2.39
C HIS A 252 -17.87 2.86 -0.97
N LEU A 253 -16.72 2.86 -0.29
CA LEU A 253 -16.56 3.56 0.98
C LEU A 253 -16.51 5.08 0.76
N ASP A 254 -16.92 5.83 1.77
CA ASP A 254 -16.82 7.31 1.78
C ASP A 254 -15.45 7.75 2.33
N VAL A 255 -14.86 6.97 3.25
CA VAL A 255 -13.53 7.22 3.82
C VAL A 255 -12.93 5.93 4.37
N MET A 256 -11.59 5.85 4.37
CA MET A 256 -10.81 4.80 5.04
C MET A 256 -10.03 5.42 6.20
N LEU A 257 -10.28 4.99 7.43
CA LEU A 257 -9.38 5.24 8.56
C LEU A 257 -8.39 4.07 8.69
N CYS A 258 -7.12 4.35 8.60
CA CYS A 258 -6.10 3.32 8.69
C CYS A 258 -4.84 3.79 9.43
N MET A 259 -4.02 2.84 9.81
CA MET A 259 -2.67 3.11 10.30
C MET A 259 -1.73 3.42 9.14
N ASP A 260 -0.49 3.89 9.43
CA ASP A 260 0.63 3.80 8.48
C ASP A 260 0.86 2.33 8.12
N SER A 261 0.12 1.87 7.11
CA SER A 261 0.03 0.48 6.67
C SER A 261 -0.27 0.39 5.18
N ALA A 262 -0.36 -0.83 4.66
CA ALA A 262 -0.68 -1.06 3.25
C ALA A 262 -2.05 -0.46 2.85
N ASN A 263 -3.01 -0.40 3.78
CA ASN A 263 -4.38 0.01 3.47
C ASN A 263 -4.50 1.46 2.99
N GLN A 264 -3.63 2.41 3.47
CA GLN A 264 -3.62 3.77 2.92
C GLN A 264 -3.30 3.78 1.42
N HIS A 265 -2.36 2.92 0.99
CA HIS A 265 -1.98 2.80 -0.41
C HIS A 265 -3.07 2.12 -1.23
N LEU A 266 -3.68 1.03 -0.70
CA LEU A 266 -4.76 0.32 -1.40
C LEU A 266 -5.97 1.23 -1.61
N ALA A 267 -6.38 1.98 -0.59
CA ALA A 267 -7.45 2.97 -0.68
C ALA A 267 -7.17 4.01 -1.77
N SER A 268 -5.94 4.53 -1.83
CA SER A 268 -5.56 5.53 -2.84
C SER A 268 -5.63 5.01 -4.27
N LEU A 269 -5.43 3.70 -4.50
CA LEU A 269 -5.51 3.11 -5.84
C LEU A 269 -6.93 3.13 -6.43
N VAL A 270 -7.95 3.14 -5.58
CA VAL A 270 -9.35 3.22 -6.00
C VAL A 270 -9.94 4.63 -5.82
N GLY A 271 -9.10 5.61 -5.51
CA GLY A 271 -9.52 7.00 -5.32
C GLY A 271 -10.24 7.27 -4.00
N LEU A 272 -10.22 6.31 -3.07
CA LEU A 272 -10.82 6.47 -1.75
C LEU A 272 -9.94 7.36 -0.87
N ARG A 273 -10.55 8.38 -0.26
CA ARG A 273 -9.88 9.24 0.73
C ARG A 273 -9.47 8.42 1.96
N ALA A 274 -8.22 8.54 2.37
CA ALA A 274 -7.69 7.82 3.52
C ALA A 274 -7.22 8.78 4.62
N VAL A 275 -7.76 8.62 5.82
CA VAL A 275 -7.23 9.22 7.04
C VAL A 275 -6.22 8.25 7.64
N SER A 276 -4.96 8.66 7.74
CA SER A 276 -3.86 7.78 8.17
C SER A 276 -3.26 8.22 9.51
N ILE A 277 -3.09 7.25 10.43
CA ILE A 277 -2.49 7.47 11.76
C ILE A 277 -1.04 7.01 11.77
N TRP A 278 -0.13 7.91 12.15
CA TRP A 278 1.31 7.69 12.11
C TRP A 278 1.90 7.71 13.53
N GLY A 279 2.62 6.65 13.89
CA GLY A 279 3.25 6.47 15.18
C GLY A 279 4.78 6.57 15.13
N GLY A 280 5.47 5.44 15.25
CA GLY A 280 6.93 5.37 15.26
C GLY A 280 7.62 5.72 13.94
N THR A 281 6.88 5.90 12.87
CA THR A 281 7.31 6.35 11.54
C THR A 281 6.95 7.83 11.32
N HIS A 282 7.26 8.39 10.15
CA HIS A 282 6.93 9.77 9.77
C HIS A 282 6.60 9.84 8.27
N PRO A 283 5.56 10.60 7.86
CA PRO A 283 5.19 10.75 6.45
C PRO A 283 6.34 11.31 5.60
N ASP A 284 7.13 12.24 6.14
CA ASP A 284 8.28 12.86 5.46
C ASP A 284 9.43 11.89 5.13
N VAL A 285 9.36 10.64 5.56
CA VAL A 285 10.28 9.59 5.09
C VAL A 285 9.94 9.14 3.66
N GLY A 286 8.79 9.59 3.13
CA GLY A 286 8.38 9.41 1.74
C GLY A 286 7.46 8.21 1.49
N TYR A 287 6.79 7.68 2.52
CA TYR A 287 5.87 6.55 2.40
C TYR A 287 4.39 6.92 2.44
N SER A 288 4.05 8.20 2.30
CA SER A 288 2.65 8.62 2.16
C SER A 288 2.01 8.02 0.90
N ALA A 289 0.71 7.75 0.96
CA ALA A 289 -0.04 7.22 -0.16
C ALA A 289 -0.15 8.26 -1.31
N TRP A 290 -0.50 7.79 -2.50
CA TRP A 290 -0.81 8.67 -3.61
C TRP A 290 -1.98 9.59 -3.28
N ALA A 291 -1.86 10.87 -3.63
CA ALA A 291 -2.87 11.90 -3.37
C ALA A 291 -3.28 12.05 -1.89
N GLN A 292 -2.44 11.59 -0.93
CA GLN A 292 -2.68 11.79 0.50
C GLN A 292 -2.71 13.30 0.82
N ARG A 293 -3.78 13.74 1.48
CA ARG A 293 -3.93 15.13 1.93
C ARG A 293 -3.25 15.31 3.28
N GLU A 294 -2.64 16.46 3.50
CA GLU A 294 -1.96 16.78 4.78
C GLU A 294 -2.94 16.76 5.96
N ASP A 295 -4.16 17.28 5.77
CA ASP A 295 -5.22 17.32 6.79
C ASP A 295 -5.72 15.92 7.21
N ASP A 296 -5.44 14.89 6.40
CA ASP A 296 -5.82 13.51 6.65
C ASP A 296 -4.68 12.69 7.29
N ILE A 297 -3.56 13.33 7.62
CA ILE A 297 -2.43 12.72 8.30
C ILE A 297 -2.48 13.02 9.79
N LEU A 298 -2.83 12.02 10.57
CA LEU A 298 -2.85 12.14 12.02
C LEU A 298 -1.53 11.70 12.63
N GLN A 299 -0.86 12.63 13.30
CA GLN A 299 0.43 12.35 13.96
C GLN A 299 0.61 13.26 15.18
N LEU A 300 1.34 12.76 16.19
CA LEU A 300 1.66 13.53 17.39
C LEU A 300 3.11 14.02 17.33
N ASP A 301 3.36 15.26 17.73
CA ASP A 301 4.71 15.81 17.89
C ASP A 301 5.35 15.27 19.18
N VAL A 302 6.01 14.11 19.07
CA VAL A 302 6.74 13.47 20.15
C VAL A 302 8.23 13.46 19.82
N ALA A 303 9.06 13.99 20.70
CA ALA A 303 10.49 14.23 20.46
C ALA A 303 11.30 12.99 20.01
N CYS A 304 10.83 11.77 20.32
CA CYS A 304 11.49 10.52 19.90
C CYS A 304 11.07 10.04 18.52
N ARG A 305 10.19 10.75 17.80
CA ARG A 305 9.75 10.38 16.43
C ARG A 305 10.65 11.03 15.35
N PRO A 306 10.83 10.32 14.23
CA PRO A 306 10.54 8.91 13.99
C PRO A 306 11.54 7.98 14.70
N CYS A 307 11.08 6.82 15.18
CA CYS A 307 11.96 5.82 15.79
C CYS A 307 12.65 4.93 14.75
N SER A 308 12.03 4.77 13.58
CA SER A 308 12.55 4.00 12.46
C SER A 308 11.93 4.44 11.14
N VAL A 309 12.53 4.00 10.04
CA VAL A 309 12.06 4.27 8.68
C VAL A 309 10.69 3.61 8.41
N ASN A 310 10.45 2.43 8.99
CA ASN A 310 9.31 1.57 8.65
C ASN A 310 8.62 0.93 9.88
N GLY A 311 8.88 1.41 11.08
CA GLY A 311 8.25 0.93 12.31
C GLY A 311 8.90 -0.29 12.97
N VAL A 312 10.01 -0.82 12.42
CA VAL A 312 10.63 -2.06 12.90
C VAL A 312 11.26 -1.97 14.30
N ASN A 313 11.64 -0.77 14.74
CA ASN A 313 12.26 -0.59 16.03
C ASN A 313 11.25 -0.66 17.16
N GLU A 314 11.66 -1.26 18.28
CA GLU A 314 10.87 -1.23 19.50
C GLU A 314 10.78 0.19 20.07
N CYS A 315 9.71 0.46 20.80
CA CYS A 315 9.55 1.74 21.49
C CYS A 315 10.55 1.84 22.64
N LYS A 316 11.53 2.73 22.52
CA LYS A 316 12.54 2.97 23.57
C LYS A 316 11.95 3.49 24.88
N ARG A 317 10.80 4.18 24.82
CA ARG A 317 10.06 4.66 25.98
C ARG A 317 9.19 3.57 26.61
N GLY A 318 8.79 2.55 25.83
CA GLY A 318 7.90 1.48 26.26
C GLY A 318 6.41 1.85 26.29
N ASP A 319 6.06 3.13 26.17
CA ASP A 319 4.71 3.68 26.36
C ASP A 319 3.95 3.97 25.04
N PHE A 320 4.62 3.90 23.90
CA PHE A 320 4.06 4.25 22.60
C PHE A 320 3.31 5.60 22.59
N ALA A 321 3.84 6.62 23.29
CA ALA A 321 3.21 7.92 23.43
C ALA A 321 2.78 8.56 22.10
N CYS A 322 3.51 8.24 21.00
CA CYS A 322 3.16 8.68 19.65
C CYS A 322 1.87 8.08 19.08
N MET A 323 1.28 7.09 19.74
CA MET A 323 0.00 6.45 19.38
C MET A 323 -1.13 6.78 20.37
N ASN A 324 -0.90 7.66 21.35
CA ASN A 324 -1.91 8.06 22.32
C ASN A 324 -2.71 9.28 21.81
N HIS A 325 -3.34 9.11 20.65
CA HIS A 325 -4.14 10.16 20.03
C HIS A 325 -5.42 10.46 20.82
N ASP A 326 -5.88 11.70 20.72
CA ASP A 326 -7.22 12.08 21.15
C ASP A 326 -8.27 11.47 20.20
N VAL A 327 -9.18 10.69 20.76
CA VAL A 327 -10.26 10.02 20.03
C VAL A 327 -11.20 11.04 19.37
N GLY A 328 -11.54 12.12 20.06
CA GLY A 328 -12.39 13.20 19.54
C GLY A 328 -11.77 13.84 18.30
N HIS A 329 -10.46 14.03 18.27
CA HIS A 329 -9.76 14.55 17.11
C HIS A 329 -9.79 13.57 15.92
N ILE A 330 -9.54 12.26 16.16
CA ILE A 330 -9.65 11.24 15.10
C ILE A 330 -11.06 11.25 14.49
N ILE A 331 -12.10 11.23 15.35
CA ILE A 331 -13.49 11.24 14.91
C ILE A 331 -13.78 12.50 14.08
N SER A 332 -13.39 13.67 14.56
CA SER A 332 -13.62 14.95 13.85
C SER A 332 -13.00 14.96 12.45
N VAL A 333 -11.79 14.43 12.27
CA VAL A 333 -11.13 14.36 10.97
C VAL A 333 -11.88 13.41 10.04
N VAL A 334 -12.30 12.23 10.53
CA VAL A 334 -13.08 11.27 9.73
C VAL A 334 -14.45 11.86 9.35
N GLU A 335 -15.15 12.52 10.29
CA GLU A 335 -16.45 13.18 10.00
C GLU A 335 -16.34 14.29 8.95
N ASN A 336 -15.24 15.03 8.95
CA ASN A 336 -14.99 16.04 7.90
C ASN A 336 -14.79 15.41 6.51
N CYS A 337 -14.42 14.14 6.43
CA CYS A 337 -14.36 13.41 5.16
C CYS A 337 -15.73 12.92 4.68
N LEU A 338 -16.74 12.87 5.56
CA LEU A 338 -18.09 12.39 5.24
C LEU A 338 -19.05 13.51 4.77
N LYS A 339 -18.64 14.77 4.93
CA LYS A 339 -19.38 15.95 4.45
C LYS A 339 -19.22 16.10 2.94
#